data_ef676c0b3032f1825fc7acd04046c9af
#
_entry.id   ef676c0b3032f1825fc7acd04046c9af
#
_cell.length_a   1.000
_cell.length_b   1.000
_cell.length_c   1.000
_cell.angle_alpha   90.00
_cell.angle_beta   90.00
_cell.angle_gamma   90.00
#
_symmetry.space_group_name_H-M   'P 1'
#
loop_
_entity.id
_entity.type
_entity.pdbx_description
1 polymer ?
#
loop_
_entity_poly.entity_id
_entity_poly.type
_entity_poly.pdbx_seq_one_letter_code
_entity_poly.pdbx_strand_id
1 'polypeptide(L)'
;MKLSICTDVMGDLSFTQMLDKCVELGVEGVEMTGGGWSRAPHFRADELLSDRGLLKRKLREIEARGLGIAALNCSANPLDPGPMGQRHLAEMRETIR
;
A
#
# COMPACT_ATOMS: atom_id res chain seq x y z
N MET A 1 6.17 -19.44 -10.90
CA MET A 1 5.04 -18.53 -10.63
C MET A 1 5.22 -17.92 -9.25
N LYS A 2 5.09 -16.60 -9.15
CA LYS A 2 5.20 -15.90 -7.86
C LYS A 2 3.82 -15.60 -7.31
N LEU A 3 3.64 -15.81 -6.01
CA LEU A 3 2.38 -15.55 -5.32
C LEU A 3 2.48 -14.25 -4.53
N SER A 4 1.49 -13.39 -4.66
CA SER A 4 1.41 -12.11 -3.97
C SER A 4 0.07 -11.98 -3.24
N ILE A 5 0.04 -11.14 -2.19
CA ILE A 5 -1.17 -10.89 -1.42
C ILE A 5 -1.41 -9.39 -1.28
N CYS A 6 -2.68 -8.98 -1.34
CA CYS A 6 -3.08 -7.61 -1.02
C CYS A 6 -3.08 -7.42 0.50
N THR A 7 -2.32 -6.46 1.01
CA THR A 7 -2.11 -6.31 2.45
C THR A 7 -3.31 -5.73 3.19
N ASP A 8 -4.30 -5.18 2.49
CA ASP A 8 -5.50 -4.64 3.12
C ASP A 8 -6.29 -5.68 3.93
N VAL A 9 -6.19 -6.96 3.58
CA VAL A 9 -6.83 -8.04 4.34
C VAL A 9 -6.23 -8.21 5.74
N MET A 10 -5.07 -7.64 5.98
CA MET A 10 -4.35 -7.66 7.26
C MET A 10 -4.30 -6.25 7.88
N GLY A 11 -5.36 -5.46 7.70
CA GLY A 11 -5.40 -4.07 8.14
C GLY A 11 -5.35 -3.89 9.67
N ASP A 12 -5.61 -4.93 10.44
CA ASP A 12 -5.50 -4.95 11.90
C ASP A 12 -4.07 -5.17 12.39
N LEU A 13 -3.14 -5.54 11.51
CA LEU A 13 -1.73 -5.72 11.85
C LEU A 13 -0.94 -4.46 11.51
N SER A 14 0.13 -4.19 12.27
CA SER A 14 1.08 -3.15 11.93
C SER A 14 1.82 -3.50 10.63
N PHE A 15 2.53 -2.54 10.06
CA PHE A 15 3.32 -2.77 8.84
C PHE A 15 4.32 -3.92 9.03
N THR A 16 5.08 -3.89 10.11
CA THR A 16 6.08 -4.93 10.40
C THR A 16 5.42 -6.30 10.64
N GLN A 17 4.35 -6.34 11.43
CA GLN A 17 3.60 -7.57 11.68
C GLN A 17 3.01 -8.15 10.39
N MET A 18 2.51 -7.29 9.52
CA MET A 18 1.98 -7.69 8.21
C MET A 18 3.05 -8.34 7.36
N LEU A 19 4.25 -7.75 7.30
CA LEU A 19 5.36 -8.32 6.53
C LEU A 19 5.79 -9.67 7.09
N ASP A 20 5.86 -9.80 8.41
CA ASP A 20 6.22 -11.07 9.05
C ASP A 20 5.17 -12.16 8.73
N LYS A 21 3.90 -11.78 8.68
CA LYS A 21 2.82 -12.70 8.30
C LYS A 21 2.94 -13.14 6.84
N CYS A 22 3.34 -12.24 5.96
CA CYS A 22 3.58 -12.58 4.55
C CYS A 22 4.69 -13.61 4.41
N VAL A 23 5.78 -13.47 5.16
CA VAL A 23 6.86 -14.45 5.17
C VAL A 23 6.36 -15.79 5.68
N GLU A 24 5.59 -15.80 6.76
CA GLU A 24 5.01 -17.02 7.32
C GLU A 24 4.10 -17.74 6.31
N LEU A 25 3.32 -17.00 5.53
CA LEU A 25 2.43 -17.56 4.52
C LEU A 25 3.17 -18.03 3.26
N GLY A 26 4.44 -17.69 3.10
CA GLY A 26 5.24 -18.09 1.96
C GLY A 26 4.97 -17.31 0.68
N VAL A 27 4.32 -16.15 0.73
CA VAL A 27 4.14 -15.31 -0.45
C VAL A 27 5.44 -14.57 -0.78
N GLU A 28 5.63 -14.25 -2.06
CA GLU A 28 6.86 -13.61 -2.54
C GLU A 28 6.70 -12.11 -2.76
N GLY A 29 5.48 -11.62 -2.83
CA GLY A 29 5.20 -10.22 -3.08
C GLY A 29 3.98 -9.70 -2.36
N VAL A 30 3.84 -8.39 -2.36
CA VAL A 30 2.72 -7.69 -1.74
C VAL A 30 2.11 -6.70 -2.72
N GLU A 31 0.80 -6.56 -2.67
CA GLU A 31 0.07 -5.47 -3.32
C GLU A 31 -0.29 -4.46 -2.25
N MET A 32 0.17 -3.22 -2.43
CA MET A 32 -0.04 -2.13 -1.49
C MET A 32 -1.12 -1.20 -1.97
N THR A 33 -1.93 -0.70 -1.05
CA THR A 33 -2.97 0.29 -1.35
C THR A 33 -2.55 1.66 -0.84
N GLY A 34 -2.59 2.67 -1.71
CA GLY A 34 -2.17 4.04 -1.41
C GLY A 34 -3.27 4.95 -0.90
N GLY A 35 -4.52 4.59 -1.08
CA GLY A 35 -5.66 5.43 -0.69
C GLY A 35 -6.97 4.98 -1.33
N GLY A 36 -7.88 5.92 -1.58
CA GLY A 36 -9.18 5.64 -2.17
C GLY A 36 -10.20 5.15 -1.14
N TRP A 37 -10.89 4.07 -1.45
CA TRP A 37 -11.85 3.45 -0.52
C TRP A 37 -11.19 2.79 0.67
N SER A 38 -9.93 2.38 0.53
CA SER A 38 -9.15 1.78 1.59
C SER A 38 -8.65 2.83 2.57
N ARG A 39 -8.49 2.45 3.83
CA ARG A 39 -7.78 3.28 4.83
C ARG A 39 -6.27 3.30 4.59
N ALA A 40 -5.79 2.48 3.68
CA ALA A 40 -4.36 2.30 3.39
C ALA A 40 -3.53 2.11 4.68
N PRO A 41 -3.80 1.07 5.46
CA PRO A 41 -3.21 0.93 6.80
C PRO A 41 -1.69 0.77 6.81
N HIS A 42 -1.11 0.34 5.69
CA HIS A 42 0.31 0.01 5.62
C HIS A 42 1.12 0.94 4.72
N PHE A 43 0.50 1.62 3.76
CA PHE A 43 1.25 2.31 2.71
C PHE A 43 0.49 3.53 2.17
N ARG A 44 0.20 4.50 3.04
CA ARG A 44 -0.51 5.71 2.62
C ARG A 44 0.37 6.58 1.73
N ALA A 45 -0.11 6.84 0.51
CA ALA A 45 0.65 7.60 -0.48
C ALA A 45 0.97 9.02 -0.03
N ASP A 46 0.03 9.73 0.59
CA ASP A 46 0.24 11.09 1.05
C ASP A 46 1.34 11.18 2.12
N GLU A 47 1.34 10.25 3.08
CA GLU A 47 2.36 10.19 4.12
C GLU A 47 3.74 9.90 3.54
N LEU A 48 3.82 8.97 2.59
CA LEU A 48 5.09 8.56 1.99
C LEU A 48 5.67 9.64 1.08
N LEU A 49 4.83 10.41 0.42
CA LEU A 49 5.29 11.54 -0.40
C LEU A 49 5.80 12.70 0.44
N SER A 50 5.23 12.92 1.62
CA SER A 50 5.68 13.98 2.53
C SER A 50 6.84 13.56 3.43
N ASP A 51 7.05 12.26 3.63
CA ASP A 51 8.16 11.73 4.43
C ASP A 51 8.94 10.65 3.67
N ARG A 52 9.97 11.08 2.94
CA ARG A 52 10.82 10.18 2.15
C ARG A 52 11.61 9.21 3.01
N GLY A 53 11.95 9.61 4.23
CA GLY A 53 12.62 8.71 5.18
C GLY A 53 11.74 7.53 5.58
N LEU A 54 10.45 7.78 5.80
CA LEU A 54 9.49 6.73 6.09
C LEU A 54 9.35 5.76 4.92
N LEU A 55 9.26 6.27 3.68
CA LEU A 55 9.21 5.45 2.48
C LEU A 55 10.44 4.54 2.39
N LYS A 56 11.63 5.10 2.57
CA LYS A 56 12.87 4.31 2.52
C LYS A 56 12.90 3.21 3.58
N ARG A 57 12.46 3.51 4.80
CA ARG A 57 12.41 2.51 5.88
C ARG A 57 11.46 1.36 5.53
N LYS A 58 10.29 1.68 4.99
CA LYS A 58 9.31 0.66 4.58
C LYS A 58 9.86 -0.22 3.46
N LEU A 59 10.50 0.37 2.46
CA LEU A 59 11.10 -0.37 1.36
C LEU A 59 12.20 -1.31 1.85
N ARG A 60 13.03 -0.85 2.80
CA ARG A 60 14.08 -1.68 3.41
C ARG A 60 13.49 -2.87 4.17
N GLU A 61 12.41 -2.68 4.90
CA GLU A 61 11.76 -3.78 5.62
C GLU A 61 11.22 -4.83 4.66
N ILE A 62 10.64 -4.40 3.53
CA ILE A 62 10.16 -5.31 2.48
C ILE A 62 11.33 -6.11 1.89
N GLU A 63 12.40 -5.43 1.48
CA GLU A 63 13.58 -6.06 0.88
C GLU A 63 14.28 -7.01 1.84
N ALA A 64 14.39 -6.63 3.12
CA ALA A 64 15.05 -7.45 4.14
C ALA A 64 14.37 -8.80 4.33
N ARG A 65 13.10 -8.91 3.99
CA ARG A 65 12.31 -10.15 4.08
C ARG A 65 12.23 -10.91 2.76
N GLY A 66 12.95 -10.46 1.73
CA GLY A 66 12.92 -11.07 0.41
C GLY A 66 11.60 -10.89 -0.34
N LEU A 67 10.78 -9.93 0.08
CA LEU A 67 9.52 -9.62 -0.56
C LEU A 67 9.71 -8.54 -1.64
N GLY A 68 8.83 -8.54 -2.64
CA GLY A 68 8.76 -7.50 -3.65
C GLY A 68 7.38 -6.82 -3.65
N ILE A 69 7.30 -5.63 -4.21
CA ILE A 69 6.02 -4.97 -4.44
C ILE A 69 5.53 -5.41 -5.81
N ALA A 70 4.42 -6.15 -5.83
CA ALA A 70 3.83 -6.67 -7.06
C ALA A 70 2.96 -5.62 -7.76
N ALA A 71 2.26 -4.79 -6.98
CA ALA A 71 1.37 -3.76 -7.51
C ALA A 71 1.08 -2.69 -6.47
N LEU A 72 0.72 -1.51 -6.94
CA LEU A 72 0.12 -0.45 -6.15
C LEU A 72 -1.33 -0.30 -6.58
N ASN A 73 -2.23 -0.13 -5.62
CA ASN A 73 -3.65 -0.02 -5.88
C ASN A 73 -4.22 1.24 -5.24
N CYS A 74 -5.18 1.83 -5.91
CA CYS A 74 -6.04 2.88 -5.35
C CYS A 74 -7.44 2.68 -5.91
N SER A 75 -8.23 1.84 -5.27
CA SER A 75 -9.61 1.58 -5.68
C SER A 75 -10.49 2.76 -5.27
N ALA A 76 -10.99 3.50 -6.25
CA ALA A 76 -11.63 4.77 -6.03
C ALA A 76 -12.63 5.12 -7.12
N ASN A 77 -13.43 6.16 -6.89
CA ASN A 77 -14.29 6.74 -7.92
C ASN A 77 -13.94 8.21 -8.16
N PRO A 78 -12.93 8.51 -9.00
CA PRO A 78 -12.54 9.89 -9.30
C PRO A 78 -13.56 10.63 -10.16
N LEU A 79 -14.56 9.93 -10.71
CA LEU A 79 -15.63 10.53 -11.52
C LEU A 79 -16.84 10.97 -10.69
N ASP A 80 -16.86 10.69 -9.40
CA ASP A 80 -17.89 11.19 -8.51
C ASP A 80 -17.91 12.73 -8.54
N PRO A 81 -19.08 13.38 -8.76
CA PRO A 81 -19.14 14.84 -8.88
C PRO A 81 -18.96 15.60 -7.57
N GLY A 82 -18.99 14.90 -6.43
CA GLY A 82 -18.87 15.50 -5.11
C GLY A 82 -17.43 15.56 -4.58
N PRO A 83 -17.27 16.01 -3.32
CA PRO A 83 -15.95 16.10 -2.69
C PRO A 83 -15.18 14.78 -2.65
N MET A 84 -15.89 13.65 -2.56
CA MET A 84 -15.28 12.34 -2.55
C MET A 84 -14.54 12.04 -3.85
N GLY A 85 -15.11 12.41 -5.01
CA GLY A 85 -14.46 12.23 -6.30
C GLY A 85 -13.18 13.04 -6.42
N GLN A 86 -13.17 14.27 -5.92
CA GLN A 86 -11.97 15.12 -5.91
C GLN A 86 -10.88 14.53 -5.03
N ARG A 87 -11.23 14.04 -3.85
CA ARG A 87 -10.28 13.37 -2.95
C ARG A 87 -9.71 12.11 -3.59
N HIS A 88 -10.54 11.28 -4.19
CA HIS A 88 -10.12 10.05 -4.85
C HIS A 88 -9.18 10.33 -6.02
N LEU A 89 -9.46 11.36 -6.81
CA LEU A 89 -8.60 11.76 -7.91
C LEU A 89 -7.20 12.18 -7.40
N ALA A 90 -7.16 12.97 -6.34
CA ALA A 90 -5.91 13.38 -5.71
C ALA A 90 -5.12 12.18 -5.18
N GLU A 91 -5.78 11.27 -4.47
CA GLU A 91 -5.15 10.06 -3.92
C GLU A 91 -4.64 9.12 -5.02
N MET A 92 -5.38 8.98 -6.14
CA MET A 92 -4.90 8.21 -7.28
C MET A 92 -3.64 8.81 -7.88
N ARG A 93 -3.59 10.13 -8.04
CA ARG A 93 -2.40 10.82 -8.54
C ARG A 93 -1.20 10.64 -7.61
N GLU A 94 -1.42 10.71 -6.31
CA GLU A 94 -0.38 10.47 -5.30
C GLU A 94 0.14 9.04 -5.36
N THR A 95 -0.75 8.07 -5.56
CA THR A 95 -0.37 6.65 -5.65
C THR A 95 0.48 6.37 -6.89
N ILE A 96 0.21 7.03 -8.00
CA ILE A 96 0.98 6.89 -9.25
C ILE A 96 2.37 7.53 -9.12
N ARG A 97 2.49 8.60 -8.36
CA ARG A 97 3.73 9.35 -8.20
C ARG A 97 4.83 8.57 -7.50
#